data_7f2979c96fed3417f5fe01ac89ce8dac
#
_entry.id   7f2979c96fed3417f5fe01ac89ce8dac
#
_cell.length_a   1.000
_cell.length_b   1.000
_cell.length_c   1.000
_cell.angle_alpha   90.00
_cell.angle_beta   90.00
_cell.angle_gamma   90.00
#
_symmetry.space_group_name_H-M   'P 1'
#
loop_
_entity.id
_entity.type
_entity.pdbx_description
1 polymer ?
#
loop_
_entity_poly.entity_id
_entity_poly.type
_entity_poly.pdbx_seq_one_letter_code
_entity_poly.pdbx_strand_id
1 'polypeptide(L)'
;MTCYLALSRRLELVVARAAGVSAWQFVSPALASALLLGIFATTVYNPVSADLRERSKQLEAILFGSAPGGGLQEASGFWINQINTEGQAIINAARSEQQGQRLTGLTVFRFDPNNQFQERIEAREATLENGFWLFKTVQRYSLDSPPVNQDSVRLATSLTPAQVRNSFSTPETVSFWQLPTYIRSSESSGFASAGYRLQYHKLVAQPFLLIAMVMLAAAVSLRFFRFGGVQKMVLSGVGAGFLLYVLSKVTEDLSKAELMHPIAAAWLPVCVGGLTGFLALLYQEDG
;
A
#
# COMPACT_ATOMS: atom_id res chain seq x y z
N MET A 1 -24.62 -7.77 -10.39
CA MET A 1 -25.66 -8.69 -9.89
C MET A 1 -27.08 -8.20 -10.18
N THR A 2 -27.49 -7.03 -9.75
CA THR A 2 -28.87 -6.52 -9.97
C THR A 2 -29.28 -6.49 -11.44
N CYS A 3 -28.39 -6.10 -12.35
CA CYS A 3 -28.64 -6.12 -13.80
C CYS A 3 -28.93 -7.52 -14.34
N TYR A 4 -28.07 -8.49 -14.01
CA TYR A 4 -28.28 -9.90 -14.41
C TYR A 4 -29.55 -10.50 -13.79
N LEU A 5 -29.89 -10.09 -12.57
CA LEU A 5 -31.14 -10.49 -11.92
C LEU A 5 -32.36 -9.93 -12.64
N ALA A 6 -32.33 -8.68 -13.08
CA ALA A 6 -33.42 -8.04 -13.81
C ALA A 6 -33.66 -8.73 -15.19
N LEU A 7 -32.54 -8.96 -15.92
CA LEU A 7 -32.57 -9.69 -17.21
C LEU A 7 -33.05 -11.14 -17.05
N SER A 8 -32.64 -11.80 -15.99
CA SER A 8 -33.06 -13.14 -15.63
C SER A 8 -34.59 -13.22 -15.35
N ARG A 9 -35.13 -12.25 -14.58
CA ARG A 9 -36.57 -12.19 -14.28
C ARG A 9 -37.44 -11.91 -15.50
N ARG A 10 -36.91 -11.19 -16.49
CA ARG A 10 -37.63 -10.90 -17.75
C ARG A 10 -37.52 -12.03 -18.77
N LEU A 11 -36.89 -13.17 -18.43
CA LEU A 11 -36.63 -14.31 -19.31
C LEU A 11 -35.79 -13.97 -20.56
N GLU A 12 -35.26 -12.75 -20.65
CA GLU A 12 -34.45 -12.29 -21.78
C GLU A 12 -33.17 -13.13 -21.93
N LEU A 13 -32.63 -13.60 -20.82
CA LEU A 13 -31.44 -14.46 -20.77
C LEU A 13 -31.75 -15.87 -21.36
N VAL A 14 -32.95 -16.38 -21.14
CA VAL A 14 -33.40 -17.67 -21.69
C VAL A 14 -33.59 -17.57 -23.19
N VAL A 15 -34.21 -16.48 -23.65
CA VAL A 15 -34.42 -16.21 -25.07
C VAL A 15 -33.12 -16.05 -25.81
N ALA A 16 -32.16 -15.29 -25.22
CA ALA A 16 -30.82 -15.11 -25.80
C ALA A 16 -30.06 -16.45 -25.92
N ARG A 17 -30.12 -17.30 -24.90
CA ARG A 17 -29.51 -18.65 -24.97
C ARG A 17 -30.21 -19.56 -25.98
N ALA A 18 -31.54 -19.52 -26.07
CA ALA A 18 -32.29 -20.27 -27.07
C ALA A 18 -31.96 -19.81 -28.51
N ALA A 19 -31.57 -18.55 -28.68
CA ALA A 19 -31.06 -17.98 -29.94
C ALA A 19 -29.58 -18.32 -30.23
N GLY A 20 -28.91 -19.12 -29.38
CA GLY A 20 -27.52 -19.56 -29.58
C GLY A 20 -26.46 -18.56 -29.09
N VAL A 21 -26.83 -17.54 -28.33
CA VAL A 21 -25.87 -16.57 -27.76
C VAL A 21 -25.11 -17.23 -26.61
N SER A 22 -23.77 -17.24 -26.69
CA SER A 22 -22.90 -17.81 -25.64
C SER A 22 -22.92 -16.98 -24.36
N ALA A 23 -22.61 -17.60 -23.20
CA ALA A 23 -22.49 -16.91 -21.93
C ALA A 23 -21.40 -15.82 -21.99
N TRP A 24 -20.33 -16.06 -22.73
CA TRP A 24 -19.22 -15.12 -22.93
C TRP A 24 -19.64 -13.86 -23.68
N GLN A 25 -20.43 -14.00 -24.75
CA GLN A 25 -20.94 -12.85 -25.49
C GLN A 25 -21.82 -11.96 -24.62
N PHE A 26 -22.61 -12.60 -23.73
CA PHE A 26 -23.47 -11.89 -22.80
C PHE A 26 -22.70 -11.19 -21.66
N VAL A 27 -21.61 -11.77 -21.18
CA VAL A 27 -20.81 -11.23 -20.08
C VAL A 27 -19.76 -10.22 -20.58
N SER A 28 -19.35 -10.31 -21.86
CA SER A 28 -18.28 -9.49 -22.43
C SER A 28 -18.47 -7.97 -22.26
N PRO A 29 -19.67 -7.36 -22.40
CA PRO A 29 -19.84 -5.92 -22.20
C PRO A 29 -19.60 -5.51 -20.74
N ALA A 30 -19.97 -6.38 -19.79
CA ALA A 30 -19.72 -6.13 -18.38
C ALA A 30 -18.23 -6.27 -18.02
N LEU A 31 -17.52 -7.22 -18.65
CA LEU A 31 -16.06 -7.33 -18.49
C LEU A 31 -15.33 -6.13 -19.08
N ALA A 32 -15.73 -5.67 -20.26
CA ALA A 32 -15.17 -4.48 -20.89
C ALA A 32 -15.40 -3.22 -20.03
N SER A 33 -16.62 -3.04 -19.51
CA SER A 33 -16.92 -1.92 -18.62
C SER A 33 -16.16 -2.00 -17.30
N ALA A 34 -15.98 -3.19 -16.71
CA ALA A 34 -15.16 -3.38 -15.51
C ALA A 34 -13.69 -3.06 -15.75
N LEU A 35 -13.14 -3.45 -16.89
CA LEU A 35 -11.77 -3.11 -17.30
C LEU A 35 -11.60 -1.61 -17.44
N LEU A 36 -12.49 -0.93 -18.16
CA LEU A 36 -12.45 0.52 -18.38
C LEU A 36 -12.57 1.28 -17.06
N LEU A 37 -13.50 0.89 -16.19
CA LEU A 37 -13.65 1.47 -14.85
C LEU A 37 -12.41 1.24 -13.99
N GLY A 38 -11.81 0.06 -14.07
CA GLY A 38 -10.58 -0.25 -13.34
C GLY A 38 -9.39 0.60 -13.81
N ILE A 39 -9.23 0.76 -15.13
CA ILE A 39 -8.19 1.64 -15.69
C ILE A 39 -8.45 3.08 -15.27
N PHE A 40 -9.68 3.57 -15.38
CA PHE A 40 -10.05 4.91 -14.94
C PHE A 40 -9.78 5.13 -13.44
N ALA A 41 -10.12 4.14 -12.60
CA ALA A 41 -9.88 4.20 -11.17
C ALA A 41 -8.38 4.28 -10.84
N THR A 42 -7.53 3.56 -11.56
CA THR A 42 -6.08 3.58 -11.34
C THR A 42 -5.42 4.83 -11.89
N THR A 43 -5.82 5.28 -13.09
CA THR A 43 -5.10 6.36 -13.81
C THR A 43 -5.60 7.77 -13.46
N VAL A 44 -6.88 7.92 -13.13
CA VAL A 44 -7.52 9.21 -12.88
C VAL A 44 -7.94 9.35 -11.42
N TYR A 45 -8.73 8.40 -10.91
CA TYR A 45 -9.26 8.52 -9.55
C TYR A 45 -8.17 8.39 -8.48
N ASN A 46 -7.21 7.47 -8.64
CA ASN A 46 -6.13 7.27 -7.66
C ASN A 46 -5.25 8.52 -7.47
N PRO A 47 -4.74 9.21 -8.51
CA PRO A 47 -3.97 10.44 -8.35
C PRO A 47 -4.73 11.54 -7.60
N VAL A 48 -6.00 11.75 -7.94
CA VAL A 48 -6.85 12.74 -7.26
C VAL A 48 -7.07 12.36 -5.80
N SER A 49 -7.38 11.09 -5.54
CA SER A 49 -7.57 10.59 -4.17
C SER A 49 -6.30 10.68 -3.34
N ALA A 50 -5.13 10.42 -3.92
CA ALA A 50 -3.83 10.51 -3.26
C ALA A 50 -3.53 11.96 -2.84
N ASP A 51 -3.71 12.93 -3.74
CA ASP A 51 -3.52 14.37 -3.45
C ASP A 51 -4.47 14.85 -2.34
N LEU A 52 -5.74 14.46 -2.41
CA LEU A 52 -6.71 14.82 -1.37
C LEU A 52 -6.38 14.21 0.00
N ARG A 53 -5.90 12.96 0.03
CA ARG A 53 -5.45 12.32 1.27
C ARG A 53 -4.22 12.99 1.85
N GLU A 54 -3.27 13.38 1.01
CA GLU A 54 -2.08 14.11 1.46
C GLU A 54 -2.48 15.45 2.09
N ARG A 55 -3.35 16.21 1.44
CA ARG A 55 -3.88 17.48 1.98
C ARG A 55 -4.65 17.28 3.28
N SER A 56 -5.48 16.23 3.37
CA SER A 56 -6.20 15.90 4.60
C SER A 56 -5.26 15.63 5.76
N LYS A 57 -4.20 14.85 5.55
CA LYS A 57 -3.17 14.57 6.57
C LYS A 57 -2.41 15.83 6.99
N GLN A 58 -2.11 16.73 6.03
CA GLN A 58 -1.48 18.01 6.34
C GLN A 58 -2.38 18.89 7.22
N LEU A 59 -3.69 18.94 6.93
CA LEU A 59 -4.66 19.68 7.76
C LEU A 59 -4.83 19.05 9.14
N GLU A 60 -4.89 17.72 9.23
CA GLU A 60 -4.91 17.02 10.53
C GLU A 60 -3.68 17.35 11.37
N ALA A 61 -2.49 17.36 10.76
CA ALA A 61 -1.26 17.71 11.45
C ALA A 61 -1.28 19.15 12.01
N ILE A 62 -1.84 20.09 11.25
CA ILE A 62 -1.97 21.50 11.66
C ILE A 62 -3.01 21.66 12.78
N LEU A 63 -4.15 20.98 12.69
CA LEU A 63 -5.28 21.17 13.63
C LEU A 63 -5.09 20.42 14.95
N PHE A 64 -4.52 19.23 14.89
CA PHE A 64 -4.42 18.33 16.06
C PHE A 64 -2.99 18.18 16.58
N GLY A 65 -1.99 18.82 15.96
CA GLY A 65 -0.57 18.74 16.36
C GLY A 65 0.03 17.34 16.18
N SER A 66 -0.67 16.45 15.47
CA SER A 66 -0.21 15.08 15.19
C SER A 66 0.72 15.11 13.98
N ALA A 67 1.91 14.53 14.12
CA ALA A 67 2.82 14.41 12.98
C ALA A 67 2.16 13.62 11.82
N PRO A 68 2.28 14.06 10.56
CA PRO A 68 1.74 13.32 9.42
C PRO A 68 2.51 12.00 9.29
N GLY A 69 1.85 10.89 9.56
CA GLY A 69 2.43 9.54 9.56
C GLY A 69 1.84 8.62 10.62
N GLY A 70 0.87 9.10 11.40
CA GLY A 70 0.22 8.35 12.47
C GLY A 70 -0.56 7.12 11.99
N GLY A 71 0.08 6.00 12.04
CA GLY A 71 -0.46 4.66 12.16
C GLY A 71 0.56 3.87 12.95
N LEU A 72 0.24 3.03 13.85
CA LEU A 72 1.04 2.08 14.67
C LEU A 72 2.56 2.34 14.95
N GLN A 73 3.16 3.31 14.26
CA GLN A 73 4.53 3.79 14.47
C GLN A 73 4.65 4.79 15.64
N GLU A 74 3.55 5.32 16.15
CA GLU A 74 3.58 6.29 17.25
C GLU A 74 4.11 5.70 18.57
N ALA A 75 4.03 4.40 18.75
CA ALA A 75 4.51 3.75 19.97
C ALA A 75 6.03 3.47 19.97
N SER A 76 6.68 3.41 18.80
CA SER A 76 8.12 3.07 18.67
C SER A 76 9.02 4.21 18.17
N GLY A 77 8.44 5.39 17.83
CA GLY A 77 9.18 6.50 17.24
C GLY A 77 9.57 6.28 15.77
N PHE A 78 10.29 7.24 15.20
CA PHE A 78 10.80 7.18 13.82
C PHE A 78 12.20 6.59 13.79
N TRP A 79 12.41 5.61 12.93
CA TRP A 79 13.70 4.97 12.75
C TRP A 79 14.28 5.31 11.38
N ILE A 80 15.48 5.86 11.35
CA ILE A 80 16.25 6.15 10.14
C ILE A 80 17.55 5.36 10.24
N ASN A 81 17.79 4.49 9.27
CA ASN A 81 19.07 3.78 9.15
C ASN A 81 19.85 4.40 7.98
N GLN A 82 21.05 4.89 8.24
CA GLN A 82 21.94 5.41 7.21
C GLN A 82 23.29 4.72 7.27
N ILE A 83 23.82 4.42 6.09
CA ILE A 83 25.14 3.82 5.92
C ILE A 83 25.96 4.79 5.08
N ASN A 84 27.12 5.16 5.58
CA ASN A 84 28.09 6.04 4.92
C ASN A 84 29.51 5.46 5.05
N THR A 85 30.48 6.15 4.48
CA THR A 85 31.90 5.76 4.53
C THR A 85 32.45 5.70 5.96
N GLU A 86 31.84 6.37 6.92
CA GLU A 86 32.21 6.37 8.34
C GLU A 86 31.60 5.23 9.15
N GLY A 87 30.68 4.44 8.54
CA GLY A 87 29.97 3.35 9.18
C GLY A 87 28.45 3.48 9.07
N GLN A 88 27.76 2.86 10.02
CA GLN A 88 26.30 2.87 10.09
C GLN A 88 25.83 3.76 11.26
N ALA A 89 24.78 4.54 11.02
CA ALA A 89 24.10 5.29 12.07
C ALA A 89 22.60 4.99 12.04
N ILE A 90 22.07 4.52 13.17
CA ILE A 90 20.65 4.26 13.39
C ILE A 90 20.11 5.39 14.26
N ILE A 91 19.22 6.21 13.70
CA ILE A 91 18.60 7.35 14.34
C ILE A 91 17.17 6.98 14.73
N ASN A 92 16.87 7.03 16.01
CA ASN A 92 15.52 6.96 16.53
C ASN A 92 15.07 8.35 16.97
N ALA A 93 13.90 8.80 16.55
CA ALA A 93 13.32 10.07 16.96
C ALA A 93 11.91 9.87 17.52
N ALA A 94 11.63 10.49 18.66
CA ALA A 94 10.30 10.39 19.29
C ALA A 94 9.22 11.13 18.48
N ARG A 95 9.59 12.27 17.84
CA ARG A 95 8.67 13.06 17.01
C ARG A 95 9.37 13.59 15.78
N SER A 96 8.62 13.74 14.70
CA SER A 96 9.08 14.34 13.45
C SER A 96 8.21 15.55 13.11
N GLU A 97 8.83 16.67 12.79
CA GLU A 97 8.20 17.90 12.35
C GLU A 97 8.70 18.26 10.95
N GLN A 98 7.94 19.10 10.24
CA GLN A 98 8.28 19.59 8.89
C GLN A 98 8.61 18.43 7.91
N GLN A 99 7.81 17.37 7.93
CA GLN A 99 8.00 16.20 7.06
C GLN A 99 9.39 15.56 7.19
N GLY A 100 9.88 15.38 8.41
CA GLY A 100 11.15 14.73 8.67
C GLY A 100 12.38 15.64 8.65
N GLN A 101 12.25 16.92 8.35
CA GLN A 101 13.38 17.85 8.34
C GLN A 101 13.81 18.27 9.75
N ARG A 102 12.88 18.24 10.72
CA ARG A 102 13.14 18.52 12.13
C ARG A 102 12.68 17.36 12.97
N LEU A 103 13.56 16.83 13.76
CA LEU A 103 13.31 15.69 14.63
C LEU A 103 13.51 16.11 16.09
N THR A 104 12.72 15.57 17.01
CA THR A 104 12.81 15.85 18.45
C THR A 104 12.86 14.58 19.27
N GLY A 105 13.61 14.61 20.39
CA GLY A 105 13.78 13.46 21.26
C GLY A 105 14.53 12.32 20.57
N LEU A 106 15.79 12.59 20.19
CA LEU A 106 16.56 11.66 19.36
C LEU A 106 17.51 10.80 20.19
N THR A 107 17.63 9.55 19.75
CA THR A 107 18.70 8.63 20.14
C THR A 107 19.38 8.11 18.88
N VAL A 108 20.67 8.30 18.75
CA VAL A 108 21.48 7.84 17.61
C VAL A 108 22.46 6.80 18.10
N PHE A 109 22.48 5.65 17.43
CA PHE A 109 23.46 4.59 17.63
C PHE A 109 24.43 4.62 16.45
N ARG A 110 25.73 4.81 16.74
CA ARG A 110 26.78 4.79 15.70
C ARG A 110 27.55 3.47 15.77
N PHE A 111 27.80 2.91 14.62
CA PHE A 111 28.60 1.72 14.41
C PHE A 111 29.72 2.03 13.42
N ASP A 112 30.86 1.41 13.60
CA ASP A 112 31.99 1.53 12.68
C ASP A 112 31.74 0.71 11.37
N PRO A 113 32.62 0.81 10.35
CA PRO A 113 32.49 0.02 9.13
C PRO A 113 32.54 -1.51 9.35
N ASN A 114 33.04 -1.97 10.51
CA ASN A 114 33.05 -3.39 10.91
C ASN A 114 31.81 -3.79 11.72
N ASN A 115 30.79 -2.90 11.76
CA ASN A 115 29.55 -3.10 12.51
C ASN A 115 29.73 -3.24 14.03
N GLN A 116 30.79 -2.62 14.58
CA GLN A 116 31.01 -2.54 16.02
C GLN A 116 30.40 -1.24 16.57
N PHE A 117 29.72 -1.35 17.70
CA PHE A 117 29.13 -0.20 18.36
C PHE A 117 30.23 0.77 18.83
N GLN A 118 30.13 2.05 18.46
CA GLN A 118 31.05 3.10 18.85
C GLN A 118 30.51 3.96 19.98
N GLU A 119 29.34 4.55 19.77
CA GLU A 119 28.74 5.50 20.72
C GLU A 119 27.24 5.59 20.56
N ARG A 120 26.57 6.04 21.62
CA ARG A 120 25.18 6.46 21.62
C ARG A 120 25.11 7.96 21.83
N ILE A 121 24.36 8.65 20.99
CA ILE A 121 24.16 10.10 21.07
C ILE A 121 22.69 10.34 21.38
N GLU A 122 22.41 11.06 22.44
CA GLU A 122 21.08 11.59 22.74
C GLU A 122 21.03 13.07 22.42
N ALA A 123 19.99 13.51 21.72
CA ALA A 123 19.83 14.91 21.37
C ALA A 123 18.37 15.34 21.56
N ARG A 124 18.19 16.58 21.97
CA ARG A 124 16.85 17.14 22.14
C ARG A 124 16.20 17.45 20.79
N GLU A 125 16.99 17.90 19.84
CA GLU A 125 16.53 18.34 18.54
C GLU A 125 17.60 18.05 17.47
N ALA A 126 17.16 17.68 16.25
CA ALA A 126 18.02 17.64 15.09
C ALA A 126 17.34 18.29 13.89
N THR A 127 18.10 19.00 13.09
CA THR A 127 17.65 19.62 11.85
C THR A 127 18.47 19.06 10.70
N LEU A 128 17.81 18.65 9.61
CA LEU A 128 18.49 18.19 8.41
C LEU A 128 18.88 19.40 7.56
N GLU A 129 20.17 19.58 7.40
CA GLU A 129 20.78 20.52 6.47
C GLU A 129 21.39 19.77 5.27
N ASN A 130 21.82 20.51 4.26
CA ASN A 130 22.39 19.86 3.08
C ASN A 130 23.70 19.13 3.45
N GLY A 131 23.64 17.79 3.42
CA GLY A 131 24.78 16.91 3.64
C GLY A 131 25.05 16.51 5.10
N PHE A 132 24.32 17.04 6.10
CA PHE A 132 24.50 16.67 7.49
C PHE A 132 23.25 16.89 8.35
N TRP A 133 23.14 16.10 9.43
CA TRP A 133 22.23 16.35 10.52
C TRP A 133 22.90 17.26 11.56
N LEU A 134 22.27 18.37 11.91
CA LEU A 134 22.70 19.23 13.00
C LEU A 134 21.90 18.88 14.26
N PHE A 135 22.54 18.22 15.20
CA PHE A 135 21.97 17.89 16.52
C PHE A 135 22.26 19.04 17.49
N LYS A 136 21.26 19.39 18.32
CA LYS A 136 21.36 20.40 19.38
C LYS A 136 21.07 19.77 20.72
N THR A 137 21.77 20.30 21.76
CA THR A 137 21.69 19.82 23.14
C THR A 137 21.98 18.33 23.20
N VAL A 138 23.22 18.00 22.94
CA VAL A 138 23.70 16.64 22.70
C VAL A 138 24.38 16.07 23.93
N GLN A 139 24.02 14.83 24.28
CA GLN A 139 24.74 14.04 25.28
C GLN A 139 25.29 12.79 24.62
N ARG A 140 26.61 12.62 24.65
CA ARG A 140 27.30 11.48 24.04
C ARG A 140 27.72 10.48 25.10
N TYR A 141 27.45 9.25 24.84
CA TYR A 141 27.81 8.09 25.66
C TYR A 141 28.74 7.18 24.86
N SER A 142 30.00 7.10 25.28
CA SER A 142 31.00 6.17 24.74
C SER A 142 31.23 5.03 25.73
N LEU A 143 31.76 3.89 25.23
CA LEU A 143 32.03 2.73 26.08
C LEU A 143 33.09 3.02 27.17
N ASP A 144 34.10 3.84 26.85
CA ASP A 144 35.29 3.98 27.68
C ASP A 144 35.39 5.34 28.39
N SER A 145 34.35 6.20 28.29
CA SER A 145 34.43 7.56 28.87
C SER A 145 33.09 8.00 29.46
N PRO A 146 33.11 8.86 30.50
CA PRO A 146 31.90 9.42 31.09
C PRO A 146 31.12 10.24 30.05
N PRO A 147 29.77 10.39 30.25
CA PRO A 147 28.94 11.14 29.34
C PRO A 147 29.44 12.58 29.14
N VAL A 148 29.55 13.04 27.89
CA VAL A 148 29.96 14.37 27.52
C VAL A 148 28.81 15.17 26.96
N ASN A 149 28.52 16.34 27.53
CA ASN A 149 27.54 17.27 27.01
C ASN A 149 28.17 18.18 25.97
N GLN A 150 27.52 18.39 24.85
CA GLN A 150 27.92 19.29 23.76
C GLN A 150 26.70 20.10 23.29
N ASP A 151 26.93 21.38 22.95
CA ASP A 151 25.84 22.24 22.47
C ASP A 151 25.31 21.79 21.11
N SER A 152 26.22 21.36 20.24
CA SER A 152 25.85 20.85 18.90
C SER A 152 26.82 19.82 18.36
N VAL A 153 26.32 18.88 17.58
CA VAL A 153 27.10 17.87 16.86
C VAL A 153 26.57 17.78 15.42
N ARG A 154 27.47 17.63 14.46
CA ARG A 154 27.14 17.39 13.04
C ARG A 154 27.41 15.94 12.71
N LEU A 155 26.44 15.28 12.11
CA LEU A 155 26.56 13.93 11.58
C LEU A 155 26.39 13.99 10.07
N ALA A 156 27.42 13.61 9.32
CA ALA A 156 27.34 13.56 7.86
C ALA A 156 26.23 12.61 7.40
N THR A 157 25.45 13.03 6.40
CA THR A 157 24.39 12.21 5.81
C THR A 157 24.37 12.35 4.29
N SER A 158 24.07 11.25 3.62
CA SER A 158 23.79 11.25 2.19
C SER A 158 22.33 11.58 1.87
N LEU A 159 21.49 11.71 2.93
CA LEU A 159 20.06 11.95 2.78
C LEU A 159 19.80 13.41 2.39
N THR A 160 19.02 13.59 1.35
CA THR A 160 18.51 14.91 0.98
C THR A 160 17.19 15.20 1.69
N PRO A 161 16.84 16.48 1.93
CA PRO A 161 15.53 16.83 2.50
C PRO A 161 14.32 16.27 1.71
N ALA A 162 14.48 16.12 0.39
CA ALA A 162 13.46 15.49 -0.47
C ALA A 162 13.30 13.99 -0.20
N GLN A 163 14.43 13.27 -0.03
CA GLN A 163 14.40 11.84 0.29
C GLN A 163 13.79 11.58 1.66
N VAL A 164 14.14 12.39 2.66
CA VAL A 164 13.56 12.29 3.99
C VAL A 164 12.06 12.55 3.94
N ARG A 165 11.60 13.63 3.28
CA ARG A 165 10.15 13.86 3.08
C ARG A 165 9.44 12.67 2.44
N ASN A 166 10.06 12.07 1.43
CA ASN A 166 9.48 10.91 0.74
C ASN A 166 9.38 9.68 1.67
N SER A 167 10.33 9.49 2.59
CA SER A 167 10.31 8.38 3.56
C SER A 167 9.18 8.49 4.58
N PHE A 168 8.68 9.70 4.84
CA PHE A 168 7.52 9.93 5.72
C PHE A 168 6.17 9.87 4.99
N SER A 169 6.17 9.77 3.66
CA SER A 169 4.94 9.59 2.88
C SER A 169 4.45 8.15 3.02
N THR A 170 3.19 7.98 3.37
CA THR A 170 2.59 6.63 3.37
C THR A 170 2.37 6.18 1.92
N PRO A 171 2.60 4.91 1.55
CA PRO A 171 2.43 4.42 0.18
C PRO A 171 1.05 4.74 -0.43
N GLU A 172 0.03 4.90 0.41
CA GLU A 172 -1.35 5.18 0.02
C GLU A 172 -1.61 6.65 -0.38
N THR A 173 -0.70 7.58 0.00
CA THR A 173 -0.79 9.01 -0.36
C THR A 173 0.04 9.36 -1.60
N VAL A 174 0.74 8.39 -2.16
CA VAL A 174 1.53 8.58 -3.39
C VAL A 174 0.68 8.21 -4.60
N SER A 175 0.63 9.10 -5.60
CA SER A 175 -0.10 8.83 -6.83
C SER A 175 0.51 7.69 -7.63
N PHE A 176 -0.32 6.95 -8.39
CA PHE A 176 0.11 5.84 -9.24
C PHE A 176 1.32 6.21 -10.13
N TRP A 177 1.30 7.38 -10.74
CA TRP A 177 2.35 7.83 -11.66
C TRP A 177 3.68 8.12 -10.97
N GLN A 178 3.66 8.47 -9.69
CA GLN A 178 4.86 8.80 -8.91
C GLN A 178 5.46 7.56 -8.24
N LEU A 179 4.66 6.49 -8.00
CA LEU A 179 5.11 5.29 -7.31
C LEU A 179 6.41 4.67 -7.87
N PRO A 180 6.62 4.54 -9.20
CA PRO A 180 7.87 3.98 -9.72
C PRO A 180 9.11 4.82 -9.34
N THR A 181 8.97 6.15 -9.29
CA THR A 181 10.05 7.05 -8.88
C THR A 181 10.35 6.91 -7.39
N TYR A 182 9.30 6.81 -6.55
CA TYR A 182 9.44 6.59 -5.11
C TYR A 182 10.09 5.24 -4.80
N ILE A 183 9.73 4.17 -5.51
CA ILE A 183 10.36 2.85 -5.35
C ILE A 183 11.87 2.94 -5.62
N ARG A 184 12.28 3.53 -6.76
CA ARG A 184 13.70 3.68 -7.10
C ARG A 184 14.46 4.53 -6.10
N SER A 185 13.86 5.63 -5.66
CA SER A 185 14.46 6.53 -4.66
C SER A 185 14.64 5.83 -3.30
N SER A 186 13.64 5.07 -2.85
CA SER A 186 13.74 4.31 -1.59
C SER A 186 14.81 3.24 -1.66
N GLU A 187 14.91 2.50 -2.77
CA GLU A 187 15.94 1.47 -2.97
C GLU A 187 17.35 2.05 -2.99
N SER A 188 17.56 3.17 -3.69
CA SER A 188 18.87 3.84 -3.73
C SER A 188 19.30 4.40 -2.38
N SER A 189 18.34 4.70 -1.49
CA SER A 189 18.59 5.25 -0.17
C SER A 189 18.63 4.19 0.95
N GLY A 190 18.48 2.90 0.62
CA GLY A 190 18.48 1.80 1.60
C GLY A 190 17.21 1.72 2.46
N PHE A 191 16.13 2.42 2.10
CA PHE A 191 14.84 2.35 2.80
C PHE A 191 13.99 1.18 2.32
N ALA A 192 13.10 0.71 3.20
CA ALA A 192 12.15 -0.35 2.85
C ALA A 192 11.20 0.08 1.73
N SER A 193 11.37 -0.46 0.53
CA SER A 193 10.54 -0.18 -0.65
C SER A 193 9.32 -1.10 -0.77
N ALA A 194 9.20 -2.11 0.11
CA ALA A 194 8.17 -3.16 0.02
C ALA A 194 6.74 -2.61 0.01
N GLY A 195 6.43 -1.61 0.84
CA GLY A 195 5.12 -0.97 0.90
C GLY A 195 4.75 -0.24 -0.40
N TYR A 196 5.70 0.49 -1.01
CA TYR A 196 5.49 1.17 -2.29
C TYR A 196 5.33 0.19 -3.45
N ARG A 197 6.12 -0.90 -3.46
CA ARG A 197 5.98 -1.99 -4.43
C ARG A 197 4.62 -2.67 -4.32
N LEU A 198 4.17 -2.97 -3.10
CA LEU A 198 2.84 -3.54 -2.85
C LEU A 198 1.74 -2.64 -3.40
N GLN A 199 1.78 -1.34 -3.07
CA GLN A 199 0.78 -0.37 -3.53
C GLN A 199 0.77 -0.25 -5.06
N TYR A 200 1.94 -0.22 -5.70
CA TYR A 200 2.05 -0.18 -7.16
C TYR A 200 1.40 -1.41 -7.81
N HIS A 201 1.78 -2.62 -7.38
CA HIS A 201 1.22 -3.85 -7.93
C HIS A 201 -0.27 -4.01 -7.62
N LYS A 202 -0.74 -3.55 -6.46
CA LYS A 202 -2.16 -3.53 -6.10
C LYS A 202 -2.97 -2.65 -7.06
N LEU A 203 -2.46 -1.45 -7.40
CA LEU A 203 -3.12 -0.55 -8.36
C LEU A 203 -3.11 -1.13 -9.79
N VAL A 204 -2.02 -1.76 -10.22
CA VAL A 204 -1.97 -2.46 -11.52
C VAL A 204 -2.90 -3.66 -11.55
N ALA A 205 -3.03 -4.40 -10.46
CA ALA A 205 -3.90 -5.57 -10.34
C ALA A 205 -5.40 -5.19 -10.22
N GLN A 206 -5.72 -3.96 -9.83
CA GLN A 206 -7.09 -3.50 -9.57
C GLN A 206 -8.07 -3.68 -10.75
N PRO A 207 -7.75 -3.33 -12.01
CA PRO A 207 -8.63 -3.60 -13.16
C PRO A 207 -8.95 -5.09 -13.33
N PHE A 208 -7.95 -5.95 -13.15
CA PHE A 208 -8.10 -7.40 -13.25
C PHE A 208 -8.92 -7.98 -12.09
N LEU A 209 -8.78 -7.41 -10.89
CA LEU A 209 -9.61 -7.77 -9.74
C LEU A 209 -11.09 -7.45 -10.00
N LEU A 210 -11.40 -6.30 -10.61
CA LEU A 210 -12.76 -5.94 -10.99
C LEU A 210 -13.32 -6.91 -12.03
N ILE A 211 -12.53 -7.31 -13.02
CA ILE A 211 -12.90 -8.35 -13.98
C ILE A 211 -13.22 -9.66 -13.27
N ALA A 212 -12.34 -10.11 -12.37
CA ALA A 212 -12.54 -11.33 -11.59
C ALA A 212 -13.85 -11.28 -10.76
N MET A 213 -14.13 -10.13 -10.12
CA MET A 213 -15.39 -9.93 -9.39
C MET A 213 -16.63 -9.99 -10.31
N VAL A 214 -16.55 -9.41 -11.50
CA VAL A 214 -17.65 -9.47 -12.47
C VAL A 214 -17.86 -10.90 -12.98
N MET A 215 -16.78 -11.65 -13.24
CA MET A 215 -16.86 -13.05 -13.65
C MET A 215 -17.51 -13.91 -12.56
N LEU A 216 -17.12 -13.76 -11.30
CA LEU A 216 -17.74 -14.45 -10.17
C LEU A 216 -19.21 -14.08 -10.02
N ALA A 217 -19.54 -12.79 -10.13
CA ALA A 217 -20.92 -12.32 -10.06
C ALA A 217 -21.80 -12.87 -11.19
N ALA A 218 -21.26 -12.93 -12.42
CA ALA A 218 -21.91 -13.52 -13.57
C ALA A 218 -22.12 -15.03 -13.38
N ALA A 219 -21.09 -15.76 -12.99
CA ALA A 219 -21.15 -17.20 -12.74
C ALA A 219 -22.22 -17.56 -11.69
N VAL A 220 -22.25 -16.84 -10.58
CA VAL A 220 -23.27 -17.05 -9.54
C VAL A 220 -24.68 -16.72 -10.07
N SER A 221 -24.84 -15.61 -10.80
CA SER A 221 -26.14 -15.18 -11.30
C SER A 221 -26.72 -16.14 -12.35
N LEU A 222 -25.89 -16.68 -13.24
CA LEU A 222 -26.30 -17.61 -14.28
C LEU A 222 -26.64 -18.99 -13.73
N ARG A 223 -25.95 -19.46 -12.70
CA ARG A 223 -26.20 -20.80 -12.09
C ARG A 223 -27.53 -20.86 -11.37
N PHE A 224 -27.87 -19.86 -10.57
CA PHE A 224 -29.08 -19.90 -9.73
C PHE A 224 -30.38 -19.63 -10.49
N PHE A 225 -30.30 -19.15 -11.73
CA PHE A 225 -31.45 -19.01 -12.59
C PHE A 225 -32.17 -20.36 -12.83
N ARG A 226 -31.42 -21.47 -12.98
CA ARG A 226 -31.97 -22.81 -13.17
C ARG A 226 -32.71 -23.35 -11.94
N PHE A 227 -32.39 -22.91 -10.72
CA PHE A 227 -32.84 -23.54 -9.47
C PHE A 227 -33.74 -22.65 -8.59
N GLY A 228 -34.15 -21.48 -9.06
CA GLY A 228 -35.23 -20.67 -8.46
C GLY A 228 -35.00 -20.24 -7.01
N GLY A 229 -33.93 -19.47 -6.72
CA GLY A 229 -33.68 -18.95 -5.36
C GLY A 229 -32.91 -17.65 -5.36
N VAL A 230 -33.60 -16.52 -5.59
CA VAL A 230 -32.98 -15.19 -5.60
C VAL A 230 -32.17 -14.90 -4.32
N GLN A 231 -32.69 -15.29 -3.15
CA GLN A 231 -32.02 -15.10 -1.88
C GLN A 231 -30.68 -15.88 -1.81
N LYS A 232 -30.69 -17.17 -2.24
CA LYS A 232 -29.45 -17.97 -2.25
C LYS A 232 -28.43 -17.42 -3.23
N MET A 233 -28.87 -16.90 -4.38
CA MET A 233 -28.03 -16.27 -5.37
C MET A 233 -27.35 -15.00 -4.80
N VAL A 234 -28.12 -14.10 -4.21
CA VAL A 234 -27.58 -12.88 -3.61
C VAL A 234 -26.59 -13.22 -2.48
N LEU A 235 -26.98 -14.15 -1.60
CA LEU A 235 -26.13 -14.56 -0.47
C LEU A 235 -24.81 -15.19 -0.94
N SER A 236 -24.86 -16.09 -1.94
CA SER A 236 -23.64 -16.72 -2.47
C SER A 236 -22.73 -15.73 -3.20
N GLY A 237 -23.31 -14.77 -3.94
CA GLY A 237 -22.50 -13.75 -4.61
C GLY A 237 -21.89 -12.74 -3.68
N VAL A 238 -22.65 -12.31 -2.65
CA VAL A 238 -22.10 -11.46 -1.59
C VAL A 238 -21.00 -12.21 -0.82
N GLY A 239 -21.25 -13.49 -0.50
CA GLY A 239 -20.28 -14.35 0.17
C GLY A 239 -18.98 -14.53 -0.64
N ALA A 240 -19.09 -14.79 -1.94
CA ALA A 240 -17.92 -14.90 -2.82
C ALA A 240 -17.12 -13.58 -2.91
N GLY A 241 -17.81 -12.45 -3.04
CA GLY A 241 -17.17 -11.13 -3.02
C GLY A 241 -16.50 -10.82 -1.68
N PHE A 242 -17.15 -11.17 -0.57
CA PHE A 242 -16.59 -11.00 0.78
C PHE A 242 -15.34 -11.86 0.98
N LEU A 243 -15.38 -13.14 0.58
CA LEU A 243 -14.21 -14.03 0.66
C LEU A 243 -13.03 -13.49 -0.16
N LEU A 244 -13.29 -12.98 -1.36
CA LEU A 244 -12.24 -12.37 -2.18
C LEU A 244 -11.67 -11.10 -1.54
N TYR A 245 -12.52 -10.28 -0.92
CA TYR A 245 -12.11 -9.11 -0.15
C TYR A 245 -11.23 -9.49 1.05
N VAL A 246 -11.66 -10.49 1.84
CA VAL A 246 -10.88 -10.99 2.99
C VAL A 246 -9.53 -11.53 2.52
N LEU A 247 -9.51 -12.33 1.45
CA LEU A 247 -8.27 -12.82 0.86
C LEU A 247 -7.34 -11.68 0.47
N SER A 248 -7.87 -10.65 -0.21
CA SER A 248 -7.08 -9.47 -0.60
C SER A 248 -6.52 -8.74 0.63
N LYS A 249 -7.30 -8.65 1.71
CA LYS A 249 -6.87 -7.96 2.93
C LYS A 249 -5.79 -8.76 3.68
N VAL A 250 -5.99 -10.06 3.81
CA VAL A 250 -5.01 -10.95 4.47
C VAL A 250 -3.68 -10.95 3.71
N THR A 251 -3.69 -11.07 2.38
CA THR A 251 -2.45 -11.03 1.59
C THR A 251 -1.75 -9.67 1.66
N GLU A 252 -2.52 -8.56 1.70
CA GLU A 252 -1.98 -7.22 1.93
C GLU A 252 -1.27 -7.11 3.28
N ASP A 253 -1.92 -7.57 4.36
CA ASP A 253 -1.38 -7.47 5.72
C ASP A 253 -0.16 -8.40 5.91
N LEU A 254 -0.16 -9.60 5.30
CA LEU A 254 1.01 -10.49 5.25
C LEU A 254 2.20 -9.83 4.52
N SER A 255 1.94 -9.10 3.44
CA SER A 255 3.00 -8.38 2.72
C SER A 255 3.52 -7.18 3.51
N LYS A 256 2.64 -6.47 4.24
CA LYS A 256 3.06 -5.39 5.16
C LYS A 256 3.90 -5.90 6.32
N ALA A 257 3.65 -7.13 6.77
CA ALA A 257 4.44 -7.83 7.79
C ALA A 257 5.73 -8.47 7.22
N GLU A 258 6.06 -8.25 5.94
CA GLU A 258 7.22 -8.81 5.23
C GLU A 258 7.23 -10.36 5.14
N LEU A 259 6.11 -11.00 5.45
CA LEU A 259 5.95 -12.46 5.37
C LEU A 259 5.64 -12.93 3.94
N MET A 260 5.23 -12.01 3.05
CA MET A 260 4.84 -12.33 1.68
C MET A 260 5.39 -11.31 0.68
N HIS A 261 5.89 -11.81 -0.46
CA HIS A 261 6.40 -10.92 -1.50
C HIS A 261 5.31 -10.01 -2.05
N PRO A 262 5.56 -8.67 -2.25
CA PRO A 262 4.55 -7.69 -2.65
C PRO A 262 3.79 -8.04 -3.94
N ILE A 263 4.48 -8.61 -4.94
CA ILE A 263 3.86 -9.04 -6.20
C ILE A 263 2.85 -10.17 -5.94
N ALA A 264 3.27 -11.20 -5.19
CA ALA A 264 2.39 -12.32 -4.88
C ALA A 264 1.14 -11.87 -4.11
N ALA A 265 1.31 -10.99 -3.13
CA ALA A 265 0.20 -10.45 -2.33
C ALA A 265 -0.83 -9.69 -3.17
N ALA A 266 -0.39 -8.91 -4.15
CA ALA A 266 -1.28 -8.14 -5.01
C ALA A 266 -2.01 -9.00 -6.05
N TRP A 267 -1.35 -10.02 -6.61
CA TRP A 267 -1.88 -10.81 -7.72
C TRP A 267 -2.61 -12.08 -7.30
N LEU A 268 -2.34 -12.63 -6.11
CA LEU A 268 -2.98 -13.87 -5.64
C LEU A 268 -4.52 -13.76 -5.61
N PRO A 269 -5.14 -12.69 -5.07
CA PRO A 269 -6.60 -12.56 -5.09
C PRO A 269 -7.17 -12.49 -6.52
N VAL A 270 -6.46 -11.83 -7.44
CA VAL A 270 -6.84 -11.74 -8.84
C VAL A 270 -6.83 -13.13 -9.51
N CYS A 271 -5.76 -13.88 -9.29
CA CYS A 271 -5.63 -15.24 -9.83
C CYS A 271 -6.72 -16.16 -9.27
N VAL A 272 -6.93 -16.17 -7.96
CA VAL A 272 -7.95 -17.00 -7.32
C VAL A 272 -9.35 -16.62 -7.80
N GLY A 273 -9.70 -15.33 -7.76
CA GLY A 273 -11.01 -14.86 -8.20
C GLY A 273 -11.23 -15.03 -9.70
N GLY A 274 -10.20 -14.75 -10.50
CA GLY A 274 -10.24 -14.90 -11.96
C GLY A 274 -10.38 -16.35 -12.39
N LEU A 275 -9.55 -17.26 -11.86
CA LEU A 275 -9.62 -18.69 -12.20
C LEU A 275 -10.93 -19.32 -11.74
N THR A 276 -11.37 -19.03 -10.51
CA THR A 276 -12.65 -19.57 -10.02
C THR A 276 -13.84 -19.03 -10.82
N GLY A 277 -13.86 -17.73 -11.15
CA GLY A 277 -14.91 -17.13 -11.99
C GLY A 277 -14.89 -17.68 -13.41
N PHE A 278 -13.71 -17.81 -14.02
CA PHE A 278 -13.52 -18.36 -15.35
C PHE A 278 -13.99 -19.81 -15.44
N LEU A 279 -13.52 -20.68 -14.55
CA LEU A 279 -13.91 -22.09 -14.49
C LEU A 279 -15.41 -22.26 -14.25
N ALA A 280 -15.99 -21.44 -13.37
CA ALA A 280 -17.42 -21.47 -13.10
C ALA A 280 -18.26 -21.06 -14.32
N LEU A 281 -17.78 -20.10 -15.13
CA LEU A 281 -18.45 -19.72 -16.39
C LEU A 281 -18.29 -20.78 -17.46
N LEU A 282 -17.12 -21.40 -17.63
CA LEU A 282 -16.90 -22.52 -18.55
C LEU A 282 -17.83 -23.69 -18.24
N TYR A 283 -17.90 -24.10 -16.98
CA TYR A 283 -18.76 -25.20 -16.56
C TYR A 283 -20.27 -24.94 -16.82
N GLN A 284 -20.65 -23.66 -16.88
CA GLN A 284 -22.04 -23.29 -17.20
C GLN A 284 -22.33 -23.19 -18.70
N GLU A 285 -21.30 -23.06 -19.53
CA GLU A 285 -21.44 -23.06 -20.99
C GLU A 285 -21.58 -24.47 -21.53
N ASP A 286 -20.81 -25.43 -21.01
CA ASP A 286 -20.81 -26.83 -21.44
C ASP A 286 -21.97 -27.65 -20.86
N GLY A 287 -22.67 -27.17 -19.86
CA GLY A 287 -23.80 -27.84 -19.18
C GLY A 287 -25.12 -27.08 -19.31
#